data_9546d700e7067694fb90ff9198b310bb
#
_entry.id   9546d700e7067694fb90ff9198b310bb
#
_cell.length_a   1.000
_cell.length_b   1.000
_cell.length_c   1.000
_cell.angle_alpha   90.00
_cell.angle_beta   90.00
_cell.angle_gamma   90.00
#
_symmetry.space_group_name_H-M   'P 1'
#
loop_
_entity.id
_entity.type
_entity.pdbx_description
1 polymer ?
#
loop_
_entity_poly.entity_id
_entity_poly.type
_entity_poly.pdbx_seq_one_letter_code
_entity_poly.pdbx_strand_id
1 'polypeptide(L)'
;MLLVATVLGLVVGEAANSYCSASFPSAATYKKLETYDLVSVHLLTRHGDRAPLGESLTGNHKSSGPAKGWVCSPGDISDSSVTIQGMSSSEDIKFEEDGVCSEEHLTTKGIQQLAQLGEELRQIYKAQLTDGVFVNATWTQRTYWSAVALMSGILDSKHPKFVIHSKPLEKDGLIHLYNKCKLEKQLTRGLVKTNEFQLANVSLVKVAKDHGLGVSSHSLAAYKAVDNLRCLDCHQMSLPPSKSDKSAIYEAMDEFTKAVYFPTSRNAQFHRMHIGTYLKDLSQQLQHTRKEAKPRFFYTSAHDASVSALLSSLDIGITGTPPYASNFIIELWVKKRARSDGHKVVRFIYNGEYVKPSWCKGKYCSYKELRFHLNILGIHLAGTSKGLKEFDFWSECNVQQE
;
A
#
# COMPACT_ATOMS: atom_id res chain seq x y z
N MET A 1 32.21 0.82 -41.83
CA MET A 1 32.04 -0.40 -41.05
C MET A 1 32.24 -0.05 -39.61
N LEU A 2 31.18 0.30 -38.93
CA LEU A 2 31.22 0.68 -37.53
C LEU A 2 30.33 -0.28 -36.72
N LEU A 3 30.91 -0.73 -35.64
CA LEU A 3 30.37 -1.61 -34.64
C LEU A 3 29.00 -1.11 -34.09
N VAL A 4 28.04 -1.98 -34.11
CA VAL A 4 26.90 -1.94 -33.16
C VAL A 4 27.16 -3.09 -32.21
N ALA A 5 27.71 -2.78 -31.06
CA ALA A 5 27.90 -3.71 -29.95
C ALA A 5 26.89 -3.40 -28.87
N THR A 6 26.04 -4.40 -28.63
CA THR A 6 25.56 -4.86 -27.31
C THR A 6 25.11 -3.84 -26.27
N VAL A 7 23.79 -3.72 -26.12
CA VAL A 7 23.13 -3.48 -24.83
C VAL A 7 21.92 -4.43 -24.75
N LEU A 8 22.17 -5.66 -24.41
CA LEU A 8 21.12 -6.66 -24.07
C LEU A 8 21.68 -7.58 -23.00
N GLY A 9 21.77 -7.08 -21.77
CA GLY A 9 22.36 -7.90 -20.71
C GLY A 9 22.10 -7.46 -19.28
N LEU A 10 21.08 -6.63 -19.01
CA LEU A 10 20.89 -6.09 -17.64
C LEU A 10 19.42 -5.98 -17.16
N VAL A 11 18.48 -6.68 -17.80
CA VAL A 11 17.04 -6.50 -17.43
C VAL A 11 16.51 -7.58 -16.50
N VAL A 12 17.16 -8.75 -16.40
CA VAL A 12 16.62 -9.88 -15.63
C VAL A 12 16.91 -9.79 -14.13
N GLY A 13 17.95 -9.06 -13.70
CA GLY A 13 18.28 -8.88 -12.28
C GLY A 13 17.46 -7.80 -11.56
N GLU A 14 16.96 -6.79 -12.28
CA GLU A 14 16.23 -5.66 -11.69
C GLU A 14 14.78 -5.99 -11.28
N ALA A 15 14.10 -6.90 -11.97
CA ALA A 15 12.70 -7.21 -11.68
C ALA A 15 12.52 -7.95 -10.35
N ALA A 16 13.41 -8.88 -9.98
CA ALA A 16 13.36 -9.58 -8.70
C ALA A 16 13.72 -8.65 -7.53
N ASN A 17 14.69 -7.76 -7.70
CA ASN A 17 15.07 -6.76 -6.70
C ASN A 17 14.01 -5.68 -6.50
N SER A 18 13.22 -5.34 -7.51
CA SER A 18 12.19 -4.31 -7.41
C SER A 18 11.03 -4.68 -6.48
N TYR A 19 10.67 -5.97 -6.35
CA TYR A 19 9.63 -6.40 -5.41
C TYR A 19 10.08 -6.36 -3.94
N CYS A 20 11.35 -6.64 -3.69
CA CYS A 20 11.89 -6.74 -2.33
C CYS A 20 12.01 -5.40 -1.61
N SER A 21 12.02 -4.29 -2.34
CA SER A 21 11.98 -2.94 -1.80
C SER A 21 11.56 -1.96 -2.89
N ALA A 22 10.58 -1.13 -2.60
CA ALA A 22 10.21 -0.02 -3.47
C ALA A 22 11.33 1.01 -3.53
N SER A 23 11.36 1.78 -4.61
CA SER A 23 12.14 3.02 -4.68
C SER A 23 11.51 4.11 -3.81
N PHE A 24 12.33 5.01 -3.29
CA PHE A 24 11.89 6.11 -2.46
C PHE A 24 12.07 7.46 -3.17
N PRO A 25 11.21 8.45 -2.88
CA PRO A 25 11.50 9.81 -3.31
C PRO A 25 12.82 10.27 -2.67
N SER A 26 13.66 10.96 -3.43
CA SER A 26 14.92 11.47 -2.92
C SER A 26 14.95 12.98 -2.93
N ALA A 27 15.51 13.59 -1.88
CA ALA A 27 15.72 15.03 -1.81
C ALA A 27 16.57 15.56 -2.97
N ALA A 28 17.47 14.74 -3.53
CA ALA A 28 18.32 15.12 -4.66
C ALA A 28 17.54 15.28 -5.97
N THR A 29 16.48 14.50 -6.16
CA THR A 29 15.66 14.49 -7.40
C THR A 29 14.33 15.20 -7.25
N TYR A 30 13.88 15.41 -6.02
CA TYR A 30 12.61 16.05 -5.73
C TYR A 30 12.58 17.52 -6.17
N LYS A 31 11.57 17.88 -6.96
CA LYS A 31 11.39 19.25 -7.49
C LYS A 31 10.18 19.91 -6.87
N LYS A 32 10.39 20.99 -6.14
CA LYS A 32 9.30 21.85 -5.65
C LYS A 32 8.60 22.56 -6.81
N LEU A 33 7.32 22.89 -6.62
CA LEU A 33 6.59 23.74 -7.56
C LEU A 33 6.86 25.21 -7.19
N GLU A 34 7.76 25.87 -7.92
CA GLU A 34 8.28 27.20 -7.60
C GLU A 34 7.20 28.27 -7.37
N THR A 35 6.10 28.20 -8.14
CA THR A 35 5.02 29.18 -8.08
C THR A 35 3.90 28.80 -7.12
N TYR A 36 4.06 27.71 -6.37
CA TYR A 36 3.10 27.19 -5.41
C TYR A 36 3.72 27.02 -4.03
N ASP A 37 2.88 27.04 -3.01
CA ASP A 37 3.20 26.63 -1.64
C ASP A 37 2.63 25.21 -1.41
N LEU A 38 3.43 24.29 -0.87
CA LEU A 38 2.98 22.98 -0.43
C LEU A 38 2.20 23.12 0.87
N VAL A 39 0.95 22.72 0.86
CA VAL A 39 0.02 22.92 1.99
C VAL A 39 -0.12 21.64 2.80
N SER A 40 -0.32 20.50 2.16
CA SER A 40 -0.40 19.21 2.84
C SER A 40 0.21 18.08 2.03
N VAL A 41 0.61 17.03 2.74
CA VAL A 41 1.17 15.78 2.22
C VAL A 41 0.38 14.61 2.81
N HIS A 42 -0.07 13.71 1.95
CA HIS A 42 -0.79 12.50 2.34
C HIS A 42 -0.02 11.29 1.81
N LEU A 43 0.46 10.45 2.70
CA LEU A 43 1.25 9.27 2.41
C LEU A 43 0.46 8.01 2.74
N LEU A 44 0.36 7.09 1.80
CA LEU A 44 -0.05 5.70 2.03
C LEU A 44 1.12 4.78 1.72
N THR A 45 1.45 3.84 2.61
CA THR A 45 2.48 2.85 2.35
C THR A 45 1.96 1.42 2.46
N ARG A 46 2.56 0.52 1.69
CA ARG A 46 2.61 -0.89 2.04
C ARG A 46 3.57 -1.04 3.23
N HIS A 47 3.31 -2.01 4.12
CA HIS A 47 4.27 -2.40 5.16
C HIS A 47 5.64 -2.80 4.54
N GLY A 48 6.69 -2.81 5.32
CA GLY A 48 8.03 -3.29 4.94
C GLY A 48 8.08 -4.80 4.70
N ASP A 49 9.27 -5.29 4.42
CA ASP A 49 9.56 -6.71 4.28
C ASP A 49 9.06 -7.50 5.50
N ARG A 50 8.52 -8.71 5.27
CA ARG A 50 7.92 -9.54 6.30
C ARG A 50 8.27 -11.01 6.15
N ALA A 51 8.11 -11.77 7.22
CA ALA A 51 8.14 -13.22 7.17
C ALA A 51 7.01 -13.79 6.31
N PRO A 52 7.16 -15.02 5.76
CA PRO A 52 6.15 -15.66 4.94
C PRO A 52 4.78 -15.80 5.61
N LEU A 53 3.74 -15.92 4.80
CA LEU A 53 2.41 -16.32 5.25
C LEU A 53 2.43 -17.79 5.68
N GLY A 54 1.73 -18.15 6.74
CA GLY A 54 1.79 -19.44 7.45
C GLY A 54 1.48 -20.72 6.69
N GLU A 55 1.53 -20.74 5.38
CA GLU A 55 1.32 -21.93 4.57
C GLU A 55 2.64 -22.41 3.96
N SER A 56 2.93 -23.72 4.10
CA SER A 56 4.11 -24.34 3.50
C SER A 56 4.12 -24.21 1.98
N LEU A 57 5.30 -23.92 1.41
CA LEU A 57 5.51 -23.93 -0.05
C LEU A 57 5.26 -25.30 -0.69
N THR A 58 5.32 -26.37 0.06
CA THR A 58 5.23 -27.75 -0.43
C THR A 58 3.89 -28.44 -0.18
N GLY A 59 2.88 -27.75 0.36
CA GLY A 59 1.51 -28.27 0.53
C GLY A 59 1.33 -29.34 1.61
N ASN A 60 2.40 -29.94 2.15
CA ASN A 60 2.33 -31.08 3.05
C ASN A 60 2.82 -30.82 4.50
N HIS A 61 3.27 -29.61 4.81
CA HIS A 61 3.71 -29.29 6.16
C HIS A 61 3.02 -28.01 6.66
N LYS A 62 2.19 -28.16 7.65
CA LYS A 62 1.93 -27.09 8.60
C LYS A 62 3.24 -26.80 9.29
N SER A 63 3.98 -25.81 8.83
CA SER A 63 5.12 -25.29 9.58
C SER A 63 4.56 -24.46 10.73
N SER A 64 4.07 -25.15 11.76
CA SER A 64 3.75 -24.55 13.07
C SER A 64 5.05 -24.30 13.85
N GLY A 65 6.04 -23.72 13.22
CA GLY A 65 7.31 -23.40 13.83
C GLY A 65 7.83 -22.06 13.34
N PRO A 66 8.67 -21.38 14.16
CA PRO A 66 9.26 -20.11 13.80
C PRO A 66 9.96 -20.23 12.45
N ALA A 67 9.83 -19.21 11.62
CA ALA A 67 10.49 -19.14 10.32
C ALA A 67 12.00 -19.10 10.51
N LYS A 68 12.65 -20.28 10.50
CA LYS A 68 14.10 -20.41 10.74
C LYS A 68 14.87 -19.59 9.71
N GLY A 69 15.79 -18.77 10.19
CA GLY A 69 16.64 -17.91 9.37
C GLY A 69 16.09 -16.51 9.11
N TRP A 70 14.90 -16.20 9.61
CA TRP A 70 14.33 -14.84 9.59
C TRP A 70 14.68 -14.12 10.88
N VAL A 71 14.91 -12.82 10.79
CA VAL A 71 15.17 -11.97 11.96
C VAL A 71 14.07 -10.92 12.06
N CYS A 72 13.32 -10.98 13.15
CA CYS A 72 12.26 -10.04 13.50
C CYS A 72 12.59 -9.41 14.85
N SER A 73 13.33 -8.32 14.82
CA SER A 73 13.66 -7.55 16.01
C SER A 73 13.38 -6.08 15.76
N PRO A 74 12.69 -5.40 16.68
CA PRO A 74 12.49 -3.96 16.60
C PRO A 74 13.78 -3.17 16.79
N GLY A 75 14.84 -3.79 17.35
CA GLY A 75 16.09 -3.12 17.65
C GLY A 75 15.88 -1.88 18.51
N ASP A 76 16.54 -0.80 18.17
CA ASP A 76 16.52 0.48 18.92
C ASP A 76 15.12 1.13 19.01
N ILE A 77 14.15 0.76 18.13
CA ILE A 77 12.80 1.33 18.19
C ILE A 77 11.86 0.59 19.14
N SER A 78 12.31 -0.46 19.83
CA SER A 78 11.52 -1.22 20.83
C SER A 78 10.97 -0.34 21.94
N ASP A 79 11.76 0.64 22.38
CA ASP A 79 11.44 1.55 23.50
C ASP A 79 10.65 2.79 23.06
N SER A 80 10.06 2.75 21.88
CA SER A 80 9.24 3.86 21.36
C SER A 80 8.03 4.11 22.26
N SER A 81 7.83 5.36 22.67
CA SER A 81 6.65 5.78 23.43
C SER A 81 5.48 6.10 22.48
N VAL A 82 4.83 5.05 21.99
CA VAL A 82 3.71 5.18 21.06
C VAL A 82 2.39 5.02 21.81
N THR A 83 1.54 6.05 21.72
CA THR A 83 0.16 5.97 22.21
C THR A 83 -0.74 5.42 21.11
N ILE A 84 -1.48 4.35 21.40
CA ILE A 84 -2.41 3.75 20.45
C ILE A 84 -3.80 4.27 20.75
N GLN A 85 -4.45 4.90 19.78
CA GLN A 85 -5.81 5.38 19.89
C GLN A 85 -6.75 4.50 19.05
N GLY A 86 -7.81 4.01 19.68
CA GLY A 86 -8.85 3.20 19.02
C GLY A 86 -8.75 1.69 19.25
N MET A 87 -7.70 1.22 19.94
CA MET A 87 -7.49 -0.18 20.31
C MET A 87 -7.36 -0.35 21.81
N SER A 88 -7.83 -1.50 22.32
CA SER A 88 -7.82 -1.83 23.75
C SER A 88 -6.68 -2.78 24.18
N SER A 89 -6.02 -3.44 23.24
CA SER A 89 -4.94 -4.41 23.52
C SER A 89 -3.77 -4.21 22.56
N SER A 90 -2.55 -4.47 23.02
CA SER A 90 -1.33 -4.44 22.22
C SER A 90 -0.71 -5.82 22.00
N GLU A 91 -1.38 -6.89 22.42
CA GLU A 91 -0.82 -8.26 22.36
C GLU A 91 -0.51 -8.69 20.92
N ASP A 92 -1.42 -8.40 19.98
CA ASP A 92 -1.33 -8.83 18.58
C ASP A 92 -0.17 -8.18 17.80
N ILE A 93 0.50 -7.17 18.39
CA ILE A 93 1.56 -6.40 17.68
C ILE A 93 2.95 -6.58 18.29
N LYS A 94 3.10 -7.47 19.28
CA LYS A 94 4.41 -7.74 19.90
C LYS A 94 5.33 -8.47 18.94
N PHE A 95 6.64 -8.29 19.15
CA PHE A 95 7.66 -9.18 18.62
C PHE A 95 7.90 -10.33 19.60
N GLU A 96 8.35 -11.46 19.08
CA GLU A 96 8.82 -12.57 19.91
C GLU A 96 10.11 -12.17 20.64
N GLU A 97 10.26 -12.62 21.88
CA GLU A 97 11.38 -12.20 22.76
C GLU A 97 12.76 -12.65 22.25
N ASP A 98 12.81 -13.78 21.53
CA ASP A 98 14.04 -14.36 20.99
C ASP A 98 14.47 -13.79 19.63
N GLY A 99 13.71 -12.83 19.09
CA GLY A 99 13.95 -12.24 17.76
C GLY A 99 13.61 -13.16 16.58
N VAL A 100 12.97 -14.29 16.85
CA VAL A 100 12.45 -15.20 15.83
C VAL A 100 11.18 -14.61 15.23
N CYS A 101 11.03 -14.76 13.92
CA CYS A 101 9.83 -14.27 13.24
C CYS A 101 8.66 -15.22 13.42
N SER A 102 7.56 -14.73 13.92
CA SER A 102 6.26 -15.34 13.69
C SER A 102 5.80 -15.10 12.24
N GLU A 103 4.83 -15.89 11.79
CA GLU A 103 4.24 -15.76 10.47
C GLU A 103 3.72 -14.33 10.23
N GLU A 104 3.96 -13.80 9.05
CA GLU A 104 3.53 -12.45 8.62
C GLU A 104 4.16 -11.28 9.40
N HIS A 105 5.04 -11.51 10.36
CA HIS A 105 5.66 -10.44 11.15
C HIS A 105 6.66 -9.64 10.31
N LEU A 106 6.71 -8.34 10.58
CA LEU A 106 7.68 -7.44 9.98
C LEU A 106 9.10 -7.88 10.34
N THR A 107 9.98 -8.00 9.34
CA THR A 107 11.38 -8.32 9.57
C THR A 107 12.18 -7.08 9.95
N THR A 108 13.39 -7.29 10.50
CA THR A 108 14.36 -6.21 10.73
C THR A 108 14.69 -5.46 9.44
N LYS A 109 14.71 -6.16 8.28
CA LYS A 109 14.86 -5.53 6.95
C LYS A 109 13.67 -4.60 6.64
N GLY A 110 12.45 -5.03 6.96
CA GLY A 110 11.25 -4.21 6.79
C GLY A 110 11.27 -2.94 7.64
N ILE A 111 11.78 -3.03 8.87
CA ILE A 111 12.01 -1.87 9.74
C ILE A 111 12.99 -0.88 9.09
N GLN A 112 14.12 -1.38 8.58
CA GLN A 112 15.13 -0.54 7.92
C GLN A 112 14.58 0.17 6.69
N GLN A 113 13.75 -0.52 5.88
CA GLN A 113 13.11 0.08 4.70
C GLN A 113 12.24 1.28 5.06
N LEU A 114 11.38 1.14 6.07
CA LEU A 114 10.49 2.25 6.46
C LEU A 114 11.25 3.37 7.20
N ALA A 115 12.25 3.07 7.99
CA ALA A 115 13.10 4.08 8.61
C ALA A 115 13.82 4.91 7.53
N GLN A 116 14.42 4.27 6.53
CA GLN A 116 15.07 4.96 5.41
C GLN A 116 14.09 5.82 4.61
N LEU A 117 12.88 5.32 4.31
CA LEU A 117 11.84 6.14 3.69
C LEU A 117 11.52 7.37 4.56
N GLY A 118 11.42 7.20 5.88
CA GLY A 118 11.19 8.29 6.82
C GLY A 118 12.29 9.37 6.76
N GLU A 119 13.56 8.98 6.67
CA GLU A 119 14.70 9.89 6.53
C GLU A 119 14.63 10.71 5.23
N GLU A 120 14.31 10.09 4.10
CA GLU A 120 14.12 10.80 2.82
C GLU A 120 12.96 11.80 2.89
N LEU A 121 11.83 11.38 3.47
CA LEU A 121 10.66 12.25 3.65
C LEU A 121 10.96 13.43 4.59
N ARG A 122 11.75 13.24 5.64
CA ARG A 122 12.20 14.30 6.53
C ARG A 122 12.95 15.39 5.78
N GLN A 123 13.85 14.99 4.86
CA GLN A 123 14.62 15.96 4.07
C GLN A 123 13.71 16.75 3.10
N ILE A 124 12.75 16.07 2.47
CA ILE A 124 11.86 16.64 1.46
C ILE A 124 10.79 17.57 2.10
N TYR A 125 10.13 17.09 3.17
CA TYR A 125 8.91 17.67 3.73
C TYR A 125 9.10 18.34 5.10
N LYS A 126 10.31 18.74 5.45
CA LYS A 126 10.67 19.34 6.75
C LYS A 126 9.63 20.35 7.26
N ALA A 127 9.18 21.26 6.38
CA ALA A 127 8.23 22.31 6.76
C ALA A 127 6.83 21.79 7.09
N GLN A 128 6.40 20.67 6.50
CA GLN A 128 5.10 20.04 6.77
C GLN A 128 5.14 19.17 8.03
N LEU A 129 6.30 18.62 8.35
CA LEU A 129 6.52 17.74 9.49
C LEU A 129 6.64 18.48 10.81
N THR A 130 7.06 19.77 10.81
CA THR A 130 7.17 20.60 12.03
C THR A 130 5.84 20.85 12.73
N ASP A 131 4.73 20.74 12.03
CA ASP A 131 3.38 20.94 12.58
C ASP A 131 2.74 19.68 13.15
N GLY A 132 3.52 18.60 13.26
CA GLY A 132 3.06 17.26 13.66
C GLY A 132 2.64 16.39 12.50
N VAL A 133 2.53 15.11 12.78
CA VAL A 133 2.12 14.08 11.81
C VAL A 133 0.89 13.37 12.34
N PHE A 134 -0.15 13.26 11.51
CA PHE A 134 -1.26 12.36 11.80
C PHE A 134 -0.89 10.97 11.29
N VAL A 135 -0.83 9.98 12.17
CA VAL A 135 -0.44 8.61 11.83
C VAL A 135 -1.62 7.67 12.01
N ASN A 136 -1.96 6.95 10.95
CA ASN A 136 -2.92 5.87 10.95
C ASN A 136 -2.24 4.56 10.52
N ALA A 137 -2.63 3.44 11.11
CA ALA A 137 -2.16 2.12 10.71
C ALA A 137 -3.30 1.10 10.79
N THR A 138 -3.36 0.17 9.84
CA THR A 138 -4.20 -1.01 9.99
C THR A 138 -3.67 -1.84 11.15
N TRP A 139 -4.58 -2.57 11.86
CA TRP A 139 -4.19 -3.31 13.06
C TRP A 139 -3.59 -4.67 12.72
N THR A 140 -2.33 -4.66 12.26
CA THR A 140 -1.48 -5.86 12.11
C THR A 140 -0.08 -5.52 12.62
N GLN A 141 0.65 -6.53 13.13
CA GLN A 141 2.01 -6.34 13.64
C GLN A 141 2.90 -5.61 12.60
N ARG A 142 2.88 -6.05 11.34
CA ARG A 142 3.72 -5.50 10.27
C ARG A 142 3.40 -4.04 9.91
N THR A 143 2.14 -3.63 9.91
CA THR A 143 1.76 -2.25 9.60
C THR A 143 2.00 -1.30 10.76
N TYR A 144 1.74 -1.75 11.98
CA TYR A 144 2.05 -0.99 13.18
C TYR A 144 3.54 -0.67 13.27
N TRP A 145 4.40 -1.70 13.21
CA TRP A 145 5.84 -1.48 13.31
C TRP A 145 6.45 -0.80 12.08
N SER A 146 5.84 -0.94 10.92
CA SER A 146 6.17 -0.12 9.75
C SER A 146 5.91 1.36 10.02
N ALA A 147 4.80 1.69 10.72
CA ALA A 147 4.51 3.07 11.10
C ALA A 147 5.53 3.58 12.13
N VAL A 148 5.89 2.77 13.13
CA VAL A 148 6.91 3.14 14.12
C VAL A 148 8.26 3.38 13.45
N ALA A 149 8.68 2.49 12.55
CA ALA A 149 9.94 2.60 11.82
C ALA A 149 10.00 3.87 10.95
N LEU A 150 8.94 4.15 10.19
CA LEU A 150 8.89 5.38 9.37
C LEU A 150 8.96 6.63 10.25
N MET A 151 8.23 6.65 11.36
CA MET A 151 8.27 7.79 12.29
C MET A 151 9.62 7.95 12.97
N SER A 152 10.37 6.86 13.22
CA SER A 152 11.74 6.98 13.74
C SER A 152 12.66 7.73 12.77
N GLY A 153 12.56 7.45 11.46
CA GLY A 153 13.28 8.18 10.41
C GLY A 153 12.82 9.63 10.26
N ILE A 154 11.49 9.89 10.32
CA ILE A 154 10.95 11.26 10.26
C ILE A 154 11.41 12.10 11.43
N LEU A 155 11.36 11.57 12.66
CA LEU A 155 11.66 12.29 13.88
C LEU A 155 13.17 12.28 14.21
N ASP A 156 13.97 11.54 13.45
CA ASP A 156 15.40 11.35 13.70
C ASP A 156 15.65 10.86 15.13
N SER A 157 14.87 9.86 15.55
CA SER A 157 14.87 9.39 16.92
C SER A 157 14.74 7.87 16.99
N LYS A 158 15.60 7.23 17.78
CA LYS A 158 15.48 5.82 18.11
C LYS A 158 14.27 5.53 19.02
N HIS A 159 13.79 6.52 19.75
CA HIS A 159 12.64 6.41 20.66
C HIS A 159 11.57 7.45 20.29
N PRO A 160 10.91 7.32 19.13
CA PRO A 160 9.93 8.29 18.69
C PRO A 160 8.73 8.32 19.64
N LYS A 161 8.18 9.53 19.87
CA LYS A 161 6.96 9.74 20.67
C LYS A 161 5.88 10.31 19.77
N PHE A 162 4.79 9.57 19.60
CA PHE A 162 3.67 9.98 18.75
C PHE A 162 2.42 9.11 19.02
N VAL A 163 1.32 9.44 18.35
CA VAL A 163 0.06 8.71 18.44
C VAL A 163 -0.19 7.97 17.13
N ILE A 164 -0.52 6.67 17.23
CA ILE A 164 -1.04 5.89 16.10
C ILE A 164 -2.56 5.72 16.31
N HIS A 165 -3.32 6.15 15.31
CA HIS A 165 -4.74 5.85 15.21
C HIS A 165 -4.90 4.49 14.52
N SER A 166 -5.71 3.61 15.11
CA SER A 166 -5.99 2.30 14.52
C SER A 166 -7.41 1.86 14.83
N LYS A 167 -7.94 0.97 14.01
CA LYS A 167 -9.25 0.37 14.22
C LYS A 167 -9.09 -1.13 14.44
N PRO A 168 -9.95 -1.78 15.23
CA PRO A 168 -10.01 -3.23 15.28
C PRO A 168 -10.14 -3.82 13.87
N LEU A 169 -9.50 -4.97 13.61
CA LEU A 169 -9.52 -5.63 12.30
C LEU A 169 -10.92 -5.75 11.71
N GLU A 170 -11.89 -6.08 12.55
CA GLU A 170 -13.30 -6.22 12.16
C GLU A 170 -14.01 -4.90 11.82
N LYS A 171 -13.38 -3.76 12.08
CA LYS A 171 -13.89 -2.40 11.80
C LYS A 171 -13.00 -1.61 10.87
N ASP A 172 -11.90 -2.20 10.38
CA ASP A 172 -10.97 -1.54 9.50
C ASP A 172 -11.37 -1.75 8.03
N GLY A 173 -11.87 -0.70 7.38
CA GLY A 173 -12.25 -0.73 5.97
C GLY A 173 -11.08 -0.74 4.98
N LEU A 174 -9.83 -0.76 5.45
CA LEU A 174 -8.63 -0.94 4.61
C LEU A 174 -8.17 -2.41 4.56
N ILE A 175 -8.81 -3.29 5.32
CA ILE A 175 -8.56 -4.73 5.33
C ILE A 175 -9.76 -5.42 4.70
N HIS A 176 -9.50 -6.37 3.81
CA HIS A 176 -10.56 -7.14 3.16
C HIS A 176 -11.34 -8.00 4.17
N LEU A 177 -12.61 -7.69 4.34
CA LEU A 177 -13.51 -8.32 5.30
C LEU A 177 -14.52 -9.27 4.62
N TYR A 178 -14.05 -10.12 3.71
CA TYR A 178 -14.87 -11.03 2.89
C TYR A 178 -15.98 -11.79 3.65
N ASN A 179 -15.77 -12.05 4.94
CA ASN A 179 -16.72 -12.80 5.75
C ASN A 179 -17.73 -11.90 6.48
N LYS A 180 -17.50 -10.59 6.56
CA LYS A 180 -18.30 -9.66 7.35
C LYS A 180 -19.07 -8.64 6.51
N CYS A 181 -18.65 -8.42 5.26
CA CYS A 181 -19.27 -7.50 4.33
C CYS A 181 -20.03 -8.24 3.23
N LYS A 182 -21.37 -8.16 3.22
CA LYS A 182 -22.19 -8.83 2.19
C LYS A 182 -21.89 -8.32 0.79
N LEU A 183 -21.74 -7.00 0.65
CA LEU A 183 -21.46 -6.38 -0.63
C LEU A 183 -20.09 -6.77 -1.17
N GLU A 184 -19.04 -6.75 -0.33
CA GLU A 184 -17.71 -7.19 -0.74
C GLU A 184 -17.72 -8.64 -1.22
N LYS A 185 -18.42 -9.51 -0.49
CA LYS A 185 -18.62 -10.92 -0.91
C LYS A 185 -19.34 -11.03 -2.25
N GLN A 186 -20.32 -10.16 -2.53
CA GLN A 186 -21.04 -10.14 -3.80
C GLN A 186 -20.13 -9.67 -4.94
N LEU A 187 -19.38 -8.58 -4.74
CA LEU A 187 -18.42 -8.04 -5.71
C LEU A 187 -17.33 -9.08 -6.05
N THR A 188 -16.79 -9.75 -5.03
CA THR A 188 -15.81 -10.83 -5.22
C THR A 188 -16.40 -11.98 -6.02
N ARG A 189 -17.65 -12.39 -5.74
CA ARG A 189 -18.32 -13.42 -6.53
C ARG A 189 -18.54 -13.00 -8.00
N GLY A 190 -18.76 -11.73 -8.25
CA GLY A 190 -18.82 -11.19 -9.60
C GLY A 190 -17.45 -11.21 -10.29
N LEU A 191 -16.42 -10.73 -9.59
CA LEU A 191 -15.03 -10.68 -10.07
C LEU A 191 -14.52 -12.06 -10.48
N VAL A 192 -14.67 -13.07 -9.63
CA VAL A 192 -14.18 -14.44 -9.92
C VAL A 192 -14.86 -15.10 -11.12
N LYS A 193 -15.98 -14.55 -11.62
CA LYS A 193 -16.66 -15.04 -12.83
C LYS A 193 -16.20 -14.33 -14.10
N THR A 194 -15.39 -13.28 -14.00
CA THR A 194 -14.87 -12.57 -15.17
C THR A 194 -13.84 -13.41 -15.90
N ASN A 195 -13.80 -13.30 -17.24
CA ASN A 195 -12.78 -13.99 -18.04
C ASN A 195 -11.36 -13.60 -17.65
N GLU A 196 -11.13 -12.32 -17.36
CA GLU A 196 -9.83 -11.80 -16.93
C GLU A 196 -9.33 -12.51 -15.67
N PHE A 197 -10.18 -12.58 -14.65
CA PHE A 197 -9.81 -13.28 -13.41
C PHE A 197 -9.59 -14.78 -13.66
N GLN A 198 -10.45 -15.45 -14.42
CA GLN A 198 -10.33 -16.87 -14.69
C GLN A 198 -9.03 -17.20 -15.44
N LEU A 199 -8.65 -16.41 -16.45
CA LEU A 199 -7.42 -16.59 -17.20
C LEU A 199 -6.19 -16.40 -16.30
N ALA A 200 -6.15 -15.30 -15.52
CA ALA A 200 -5.07 -15.03 -14.60
C ALA A 200 -4.95 -16.10 -13.50
N ASN A 201 -6.09 -16.57 -12.97
CA ASN A 201 -6.13 -17.62 -11.97
C ASN A 201 -5.60 -18.96 -12.52
N VAL A 202 -6.03 -19.38 -13.70
CA VAL A 202 -5.56 -20.62 -14.34
C VAL A 202 -4.05 -20.54 -14.62
N SER A 203 -3.57 -19.40 -15.12
CA SER A 203 -2.16 -19.17 -15.36
C SER A 203 -1.35 -19.27 -14.07
N LEU A 204 -1.75 -18.55 -13.01
CA LEU A 204 -1.05 -18.55 -11.73
C LEU A 204 -0.99 -19.95 -11.09
N VAL A 205 -2.12 -20.68 -11.06
CA VAL A 205 -2.18 -22.05 -10.52
C VAL A 205 -1.33 -23.01 -11.34
N LYS A 206 -1.37 -22.91 -12.67
CA LYS A 206 -0.56 -23.74 -13.56
C LYS A 206 0.92 -23.51 -13.32
N VAL A 207 1.37 -22.28 -13.40
CA VAL A 207 2.79 -21.93 -13.25
C VAL A 207 3.29 -22.30 -11.86
N ALA A 208 2.50 -22.07 -10.79
CA ALA A 208 2.85 -22.51 -9.45
C ALA A 208 3.06 -24.01 -9.34
N LYS A 209 2.18 -24.84 -9.97
CA LYS A 209 2.33 -26.30 -10.02
C LYS A 209 3.54 -26.74 -10.83
N ASP A 210 3.77 -26.12 -11.99
CA ASP A 210 4.92 -26.44 -12.87
C ASP A 210 6.25 -26.15 -12.14
N HIS A 211 6.25 -25.23 -11.17
CA HIS A 211 7.42 -24.92 -10.31
C HIS A 211 7.47 -25.77 -9.03
N GLY A 212 6.64 -26.80 -8.91
CA GLY A 212 6.65 -27.73 -7.77
C GLY A 212 6.07 -27.14 -6.47
N LEU A 213 5.36 -26.01 -6.55
CA LEU A 213 4.61 -25.50 -5.41
C LEU A 213 3.38 -26.35 -5.19
N GLY A 214 3.24 -26.90 -4.00
CA GLY A 214 2.13 -27.80 -3.61
C GLY A 214 0.80 -27.07 -3.46
N VAL A 215 0.29 -26.47 -4.54
CA VAL A 215 -0.92 -25.65 -4.50
C VAL A 215 -2.16 -26.45 -4.90
N SER A 216 -3.25 -26.23 -4.16
CA SER A 216 -4.58 -26.68 -4.54
C SER A 216 -5.07 -25.94 -5.80
N SER A 217 -6.23 -26.34 -6.34
CA SER A 217 -6.85 -25.64 -7.48
C SER A 217 -7.38 -24.22 -7.13
N HIS A 218 -7.22 -23.77 -5.88
CA HIS A 218 -7.68 -22.47 -5.44
C HIS A 218 -6.62 -21.38 -5.66
N SER A 219 -7.03 -20.29 -6.29
CA SER A 219 -6.19 -19.13 -6.58
C SER A 219 -5.50 -18.51 -5.36
N LEU A 220 -6.19 -18.48 -4.22
CA LEU A 220 -5.62 -17.92 -3.00
C LEU A 220 -4.43 -18.74 -2.49
N ALA A 221 -4.49 -20.07 -2.58
CA ALA A 221 -3.36 -20.93 -2.20
C ALA A 221 -2.17 -20.74 -3.14
N ALA A 222 -2.42 -20.62 -4.45
CA ALA A 222 -1.36 -20.33 -5.42
C ALA A 222 -0.75 -18.94 -5.19
N TYR A 223 -1.58 -17.94 -4.95
CA TYR A 223 -1.11 -16.58 -4.64
C TYR A 223 -0.20 -16.56 -3.40
N LYS A 224 -0.65 -17.16 -2.28
CA LYS A 224 0.14 -17.25 -1.05
C LYS A 224 1.45 -18.01 -1.25
N ALA A 225 1.44 -19.12 -2.00
CA ALA A 225 2.65 -19.88 -2.27
C ALA A 225 3.68 -19.08 -3.09
N VAL A 226 3.24 -18.32 -4.09
CA VAL A 226 4.12 -17.45 -4.89
C VAL A 226 4.59 -16.25 -4.09
N ASP A 227 3.75 -15.66 -3.25
CA ASP A 227 4.12 -14.59 -2.35
C ASP A 227 5.20 -15.04 -1.35
N ASN A 228 5.05 -16.24 -0.76
CA ASN A 228 6.08 -16.84 0.10
C ASN A 228 7.39 -17.10 -0.66
N LEU A 229 7.31 -17.52 -1.93
CA LEU A 229 8.48 -17.68 -2.78
C LEU A 229 9.22 -16.34 -2.98
N ARG A 230 8.48 -15.24 -3.22
CA ARG A 230 9.05 -13.89 -3.29
C ARG A 230 9.69 -13.46 -1.96
N CYS A 231 9.07 -13.79 -0.82
CA CYS A 231 9.67 -13.54 0.50
C CYS A 231 11.03 -14.23 0.64
N LEU A 232 11.12 -15.51 0.28
CA LEU A 232 12.38 -16.27 0.32
C LEU A 232 13.45 -15.65 -0.60
N ASP A 233 13.08 -15.26 -1.81
CA ASP A 233 13.98 -14.58 -2.74
C ASP A 233 14.53 -13.28 -2.18
N CYS A 234 13.70 -12.50 -1.50
CA CYS A 234 14.12 -11.26 -0.88
C CYS A 234 15.16 -11.44 0.24
N HIS A 235 15.26 -12.64 0.78
CA HIS A 235 16.22 -13.03 1.80
C HIS A 235 17.32 -13.98 1.31
N GLN A 236 17.41 -14.20 -0.01
CA GLN A 236 18.39 -15.10 -0.61
C GLN A 236 18.36 -16.52 -0.02
N MET A 237 17.18 -16.94 0.46
CA MET A 237 17.02 -18.27 1.03
C MET A 237 16.88 -19.34 -0.05
N SER A 238 17.31 -20.55 0.29
CA SER A 238 17.20 -21.69 -0.60
C SER A 238 15.75 -21.98 -0.96
N LEU A 239 15.47 -21.98 -2.24
CA LEU A 239 14.16 -22.33 -2.77
C LEU A 239 14.10 -23.84 -3.05
N PRO A 240 12.90 -24.45 -3.07
CA PRO A 240 12.76 -25.77 -3.62
C PRO A 240 13.46 -25.87 -4.99
N PRO A 241 14.04 -27.01 -5.35
CA PRO A 241 14.79 -27.15 -6.58
C PRO A 241 13.86 -26.99 -7.79
N SER A 242 13.69 -25.76 -8.24
CA SER A 242 13.03 -25.44 -9.49
C SER A 242 14.10 -25.13 -10.52
N LYS A 243 14.12 -25.94 -11.58
CA LYS A 243 15.01 -25.74 -12.74
C LYS A 243 14.51 -24.63 -13.68
N SER A 244 13.41 -23.97 -13.34
CA SER A 244 12.71 -23.06 -14.22
C SER A 244 12.92 -21.61 -13.82
N ASP A 245 12.84 -20.75 -14.80
CA ASP A 245 12.90 -19.31 -14.66
C ASP A 245 11.77 -18.80 -13.76
N LYS A 246 12.14 -18.17 -12.65
CA LYS A 246 11.18 -17.60 -11.70
C LYS A 246 10.41 -16.40 -12.27
N SER A 247 10.88 -15.80 -13.36
CA SER A 247 10.23 -14.65 -13.98
C SER A 247 8.78 -14.96 -14.34
N ALA A 248 8.53 -16.12 -14.96
CA ALA A 248 7.20 -16.53 -15.37
C ALA A 248 6.19 -16.67 -14.19
N ILE A 249 6.66 -17.14 -13.02
CA ILE A 249 5.79 -17.29 -11.85
C ILE A 249 5.48 -15.91 -11.23
N TYR A 250 6.45 -15.00 -11.21
CA TYR A 250 6.23 -13.64 -10.70
C TYR A 250 5.36 -12.82 -11.64
N GLU A 251 5.54 -12.97 -12.95
CA GLU A 251 4.69 -12.35 -13.95
C GLU A 251 3.23 -12.84 -13.85
N ALA A 252 3.01 -14.14 -13.66
CA ALA A 252 1.66 -14.69 -13.44
C ALA A 252 1.00 -14.13 -12.17
N MET A 253 1.75 -13.90 -11.10
CA MET A 253 1.25 -13.25 -9.89
C MET A 253 0.90 -11.78 -10.14
N ASP A 254 1.71 -11.07 -10.91
CA ASP A 254 1.47 -9.67 -11.23
C ASP A 254 0.24 -9.50 -12.13
N GLU A 255 0.04 -10.39 -13.10
CA GLU A 255 -1.18 -10.44 -13.91
C GLU A 255 -2.41 -10.78 -13.07
N PHE A 256 -2.28 -11.70 -12.10
CA PHE A 256 -3.35 -11.99 -11.15
C PHE A 256 -3.70 -10.76 -10.29
N THR A 257 -2.70 -10.03 -9.79
CA THR A 257 -2.92 -8.79 -9.04
C THR A 257 -3.66 -7.74 -9.90
N LYS A 258 -3.29 -7.61 -11.18
CA LYS A 258 -4.00 -6.72 -12.11
C LYS A 258 -5.46 -7.18 -12.31
N ALA A 259 -5.70 -8.46 -12.51
CA ALA A 259 -7.06 -9.00 -12.66
C ALA A 259 -7.94 -8.78 -11.41
N VAL A 260 -7.35 -8.74 -10.22
CA VAL A 260 -8.07 -8.47 -8.97
C VAL A 260 -8.38 -6.98 -8.79
N TYR A 261 -7.42 -6.10 -8.97
CA TYR A 261 -7.56 -4.67 -8.62
C TYR A 261 -7.87 -3.77 -9.80
N PHE A 262 -7.62 -4.22 -11.03
CA PHE A 262 -7.85 -3.46 -12.26
C PHE A 262 -8.77 -4.17 -13.25
N PRO A 263 -9.82 -4.90 -12.81
CA PRO A 263 -10.72 -5.57 -13.75
C PRO A 263 -11.43 -4.53 -14.61
N THR A 264 -11.74 -4.87 -15.86
CA THR A 264 -12.52 -3.97 -16.76
C THR A 264 -13.92 -3.69 -16.22
N SER A 265 -14.44 -4.61 -15.37
CA SER A 265 -15.74 -4.47 -14.69
C SER A 265 -15.71 -3.57 -13.45
N ARG A 266 -14.53 -2.99 -13.09
CA ARG A 266 -14.44 -2.11 -11.93
C ARG A 266 -15.36 -0.89 -12.08
N ASN A 267 -16.02 -0.55 -11.00
CA ASN A 267 -16.93 0.58 -10.95
C ASN A 267 -16.75 1.34 -9.62
N ALA A 268 -17.51 2.41 -9.45
CA ALA A 268 -17.47 3.22 -8.23
C ALA A 268 -17.70 2.41 -6.95
N GLN A 269 -18.61 1.43 -6.97
CA GLN A 269 -18.90 0.58 -5.82
C GLN A 269 -17.72 -0.35 -5.48
N PHE A 270 -17.05 -0.92 -6.52
CA PHE A 270 -15.83 -1.69 -6.35
C PHE A 270 -14.77 -0.87 -5.63
N HIS A 271 -14.49 0.35 -6.09
CA HIS A 271 -13.49 1.22 -5.46
C HIS A 271 -13.86 1.62 -4.04
N ARG A 272 -15.14 1.93 -3.77
CA ARG A 272 -15.59 2.26 -2.41
C ARG A 272 -15.37 1.13 -1.42
N MET A 273 -15.60 -0.11 -1.85
CA MET A 273 -15.40 -1.28 -0.97
C MET A 273 -13.93 -1.58 -0.69
N HIS A 274 -13.04 -1.27 -1.61
CA HIS A 274 -11.61 -1.59 -1.47
C HIS A 274 -10.77 -0.49 -0.82
N ILE A 275 -11.14 0.80 -1.02
CA ILE A 275 -10.34 1.95 -0.56
C ILE A 275 -11.19 3.16 -0.12
N GLY A 276 -12.51 3.04 -0.13
CA GLY A 276 -13.41 4.17 0.11
C GLY A 276 -13.22 4.85 1.45
N THR A 277 -12.91 4.09 2.50
CA THR A 277 -12.60 4.65 3.83
C THR A 277 -11.42 5.63 3.76
N TYR A 278 -10.32 5.23 3.13
CA TYR A 278 -9.16 6.10 2.93
C TYR A 278 -9.50 7.32 2.06
N LEU A 279 -10.22 7.12 0.94
CA LEU A 279 -10.61 8.23 0.06
C LEU A 279 -11.51 9.24 0.75
N LYS A 280 -12.37 8.80 1.67
CA LYS A 280 -13.19 9.68 2.50
C LYS A 280 -12.31 10.52 3.43
N ASP A 281 -11.41 9.88 4.18
CA ASP A 281 -10.50 10.55 5.10
C ASP A 281 -9.61 11.55 4.32
N LEU A 282 -9.05 11.15 3.18
CA LEU A 282 -8.29 12.00 2.28
C LEU A 282 -9.12 13.22 1.81
N SER A 283 -10.36 13.00 1.39
CA SER A 283 -11.25 14.07 0.92
C SER A 283 -11.54 15.09 2.03
N GLN A 284 -11.79 14.62 3.26
CA GLN A 284 -11.99 15.48 4.44
C GLN A 284 -10.73 16.28 4.76
N GLN A 285 -9.57 15.63 4.81
CA GLN A 285 -8.29 16.28 5.10
C GLN A 285 -7.96 17.35 4.04
N LEU A 286 -8.12 17.06 2.75
CA LEU A 286 -7.87 18.01 1.66
C LEU A 286 -8.83 19.22 1.70
N GLN A 287 -10.08 19.02 2.12
CA GLN A 287 -11.07 20.10 2.22
C GLN A 287 -10.73 21.07 3.35
N HIS A 288 -10.34 20.54 4.51
CA HIS A 288 -10.03 21.35 5.70
C HIS A 288 -8.62 21.95 5.69
N THR A 289 -7.79 21.57 4.72
CA THR A 289 -6.41 22.04 4.66
C THR A 289 -6.36 23.49 4.19
N ARG A 290 -6.09 24.38 5.14
CA ARG A 290 -5.67 25.77 4.94
C ARG A 290 -4.19 25.89 5.30
N LYS A 291 -3.54 27.01 4.94
CA LYS A 291 -2.12 27.24 5.22
C LYS A 291 -1.78 27.13 6.72
N GLU A 292 -2.75 27.45 7.58
CA GLU A 292 -2.61 27.43 9.05
C GLU A 292 -3.15 26.14 9.70
N ALA A 293 -3.77 25.24 8.91
CA ALA A 293 -4.32 23.97 9.45
C ALA A 293 -3.19 23.02 9.86
N LYS A 294 -3.35 22.35 10.99
CA LYS A 294 -2.40 21.37 11.53
C LYS A 294 -3.13 20.08 11.88
N PRO A 295 -2.53 18.89 11.71
CA PRO A 295 -1.23 18.66 11.07
C PRO A 295 -1.28 18.89 9.54
N ARG A 296 -0.11 18.97 8.90
CA ARG A 296 0.01 19.08 7.43
C ARG A 296 0.62 17.85 6.78
N PHE A 297 0.99 16.86 7.56
CA PHE A 297 1.47 15.58 7.08
C PHE A 297 0.57 14.47 7.64
N PHE A 298 0.00 13.65 6.74
CA PHE A 298 -0.91 12.56 7.05
C PHE A 298 -0.30 11.27 6.53
N TYR A 299 -0.14 10.29 7.39
CA TYR A 299 0.44 9.00 7.06
C TYR A 299 -0.51 7.86 7.37
N THR A 300 -0.64 6.91 6.46
CA THR A 300 -1.37 5.66 6.63
C THR A 300 -0.49 4.48 6.26
N SER A 301 -0.21 3.61 7.22
CA SER A 301 0.50 2.34 7.02
C SER A 301 -0.51 1.23 6.74
N ALA A 302 -0.39 0.57 5.59
CA ALA A 302 -1.35 -0.42 5.11
C ALA A 302 -0.68 -1.57 4.32
N HIS A 303 -1.36 -2.09 3.31
CA HIS A 303 -1.01 -3.32 2.58
C HIS A 303 -0.83 -3.06 1.08
N ASP A 304 -0.27 -4.03 0.36
CA ASP A 304 -0.22 -4.05 -1.11
C ASP A 304 -1.62 -3.92 -1.74
N ALA A 305 -2.60 -4.60 -1.15
CA ALA A 305 -4.00 -4.48 -1.54
C ALA A 305 -4.52 -3.04 -1.47
N SER A 306 -4.20 -2.31 -0.39
CA SER A 306 -4.60 -0.91 -0.20
C SER A 306 -3.92 0.01 -1.22
N VAL A 307 -2.63 -0.20 -1.51
CA VAL A 307 -1.89 0.54 -2.54
C VAL A 307 -2.47 0.27 -3.92
N SER A 308 -2.70 -1.00 -4.27
CA SER A 308 -3.30 -1.41 -5.55
C SER A 308 -4.69 -0.80 -5.75
N ALA A 309 -5.53 -0.85 -4.71
CA ALA A 309 -6.87 -0.30 -4.74
C ALA A 309 -6.87 1.23 -4.90
N LEU A 310 -5.93 1.94 -4.25
CA LEU A 310 -5.76 3.38 -4.41
C LEU A 310 -5.35 3.76 -5.83
N LEU A 311 -4.34 3.08 -6.37
CA LEU A 311 -3.88 3.30 -7.74
C LEU A 311 -5.00 3.05 -8.74
N SER A 312 -5.74 1.94 -8.57
CA SER A 312 -6.91 1.62 -9.39
C SER A 312 -8.02 2.67 -9.29
N SER A 313 -8.32 3.14 -8.07
CA SER A 313 -9.36 4.15 -7.85
C SER A 313 -9.02 5.51 -8.48
N LEU A 314 -7.74 5.83 -8.56
CA LEU A 314 -7.24 7.04 -9.20
C LEU A 314 -7.00 6.89 -10.71
N ASP A 315 -7.25 5.70 -11.25
CA ASP A 315 -6.98 5.36 -12.65
C ASP A 315 -5.49 5.56 -13.03
N ILE A 316 -4.62 5.11 -12.14
CA ILE A 316 -3.17 5.03 -12.33
C ILE A 316 -2.81 3.56 -12.53
N GLY A 317 -2.26 3.22 -13.69
CA GLY A 317 -1.86 1.84 -13.99
C GLY A 317 -0.75 1.32 -13.08
N ILE A 318 -0.70 -0.01 -12.90
CA ILE A 318 0.40 -0.71 -12.21
C ILE A 318 1.06 -1.71 -13.15
N THR A 319 2.32 -1.98 -12.90
CA THR A 319 3.07 -3.02 -13.61
C THR A 319 2.91 -4.39 -12.98
N GLY A 320 2.60 -4.45 -11.68
CA GLY A 320 2.44 -5.69 -10.93
C GLY A 320 2.09 -5.45 -9.46
N THR A 321 2.35 -6.45 -8.63
CA THR A 321 2.14 -6.36 -7.17
C THR A 321 3.03 -5.27 -6.56
N PRO A 322 2.47 -4.31 -5.81
CA PRO A 322 3.26 -3.27 -5.17
C PRO A 322 4.39 -3.85 -4.31
N PRO A 323 5.65 -3.45 -4.50
CA PRO A 323 6.80 -3.90 -3.70
C PRO A 323 6.65 -3.63 -2.20
N TYR A 324 7.48 -4.29 -1.36
CA TYR A 324 7.59 -3.91 0.05
C TYR A 324 7.99 -2.44 0.19
N ALA A 325 7.44 -1.76 1.20
CA ALA A 325 7.60 -0.33 1.44
C ALA A 325 7.16 0.56 0.26
N SER A 326 6.29 0.06 -0.65
CA SER A 326 5.65 0.91 -1.66
C SER A 326 5.02 2.12 -0.99
N ASN A 327 5.24 3.28 -1.61
CA ASN A 327 4.83 4.56 -1.07
C ASN A 327 4.07 5.36 -2.13
N PHE A 328 2.89 5.82 -1.76
CA PHE A 328 2.06 6.68 -2.60
C PHE A 328 1.83 8.01 -1.90
N ILE A 329 2.28 9.09 -2.51
CA ILE A 329 2.23 10.43 -1.93
C ILE A 329 1.27 11.30 -2.75
N ILE A 330 0.38 11.99 -2.06
CA ILE A 330 -0.51 12.99 -2.62
C ILE A 330 -0.15 14.33 -1.98
N GLU A 331 0.26 15.29 -2.79
CA GLU A 331 0.63 16.62 -2.36
C GLU A 331 -0.43 17.63 -2.79
N LEU A 332 -0.90 18.46 -1.87
CA LEU A 332 -1.77 19.59 -2.17
C LEU A 332 -0.94 20.87 -2.20
N TRP A 333 -0.98 21.54 -3.32
CA TRP A 333 -0.27 22.80 -3.56
C TRP A 333 -1.24 23.94 -3.82
N VAL A 334 -0.94 25.13 -3.30
CA VAL A 334 -1.71 26.35 -3.52
C VAL A 334 -0.83 27.40 -4.20
N LYS A 335 -1.34 28.01 -5.27
CA LYS A 335 -0.61 29.03 -6.01
C LYS A 335 -0.28 30.22 -5.10
N LYS A 336 1.00 30.64 -5.08
CA LYS A 336 1.45 31.80 -4.33
C LYS A 336 0.65 33.03 -4.73
N ARG A 337 0.26 33.88 -3.76
CA ARG A 337 -0.50 35.13 -3.95
C ARG A 337 -1.89 34.93 -4.59
N ALA A 338 -2.44 33.74 -4.64
CA ALA A 338 -3.81 33.53 -5.07
C ALA A 338 -4.81 34.05 -4.02
N ARG A 339 -5.81 34.82 -4.46
CA ARG A 339 -6.87 35.38 -3.61
C ARG A 339 -8.04 34.45 -3.36
N SER A 340 -8.12 33.31 -4.05
CA SER A 340 -9.22 32.36 -3.96
C SER A 340 -8.77 30.91 -4.02
N ASP A 341 -9.61 29.98 -3.54
CA ASP A 341 -9.41 28.52 -3.57
C ASP A 341 -9.28 27.91 -5.00
N GLY A 342 -9.48 28.72 -6.05
CA GLY A 342 -9.47 28.25 -7.44
C GLY A 342 -8.09 27.85 -8.01
N HIS A 343 -7.02 28.01 -7.26
CA HIS A 343 -5.65 27.77 -7.72
C HIS A 343 -4.93 26.67 -6.92
N LYS A 344 -5.68 25.62 -6.54
CA LYS A 344 -5.12 24.44 -5.90
C LYS A 344 -4.81 23.38 -6.96
N VAL A 345 -3.63 22.77 -6.88
CA VAL A 345 -3.23 21.62 -7.70
C VAL A 345 -2.80 20.46 -6.82
N VAL A 346 -2.95 19.27 -7.36
CA VAL A 346 -2.55 18.03 -6.70
C VAL A 346 -1.47 17.35 -7.53
N ARG A 347 -0.45 16.83 -6.88
CA ARG A 347 0.61 16.05 -7.49
C ARG A 347 0.65 14.66 -6.84
N PHE A 348 0.85 13.64 -7.66
CA PHE A 348 0.93 12.26 -7.23
C PHE A 348 2.33 11.72 -7.46
N ILE A 349 2.86 11.00 -6.48
CA ILE A 349 4.18 10.36 -6.52
C ILE A 349 3.98 8.91 -6.08
N TYR A 350 4.43 7.97 -6.89
CA TYR A 350 4.40 6.55 -6.58
C TYR A 350 5.81 5.98 -6.67
N ASN A 351 6.30 5.41 -5.57
CA ASN A 351 7.65 4.83 -5.46
C ASN A 351 8.75 5.79 -5.98
N GLY A 352 8.65 7.07 -5.61
CA GLY A 352 9.61 8.11 -5.98
C GLY A 352 9.36 8.78 -7.34
N GLU A 353 8.50 8.21 -8.18
CA GLU A 353 8.22 8.72 -9.52
C GLU A 353 6.91 9.52 -9.58
N TYR A 354 6.90 10.61 -10.38
CA TYR A 354 5.70 11.38 -10.64
C TYR A 354 4.74 10.59 -11.52
N VAL A 355 3.55 10.33 -11.02
CA VAL A 355 2.49 9.62 -11.75
C VAL A 355 1.31 10.53 -12.01
N LYS A 356 0.60 10.25 -13.10
CA LYS A 356 -0.52 11.08 -13.53
C LYS A 356 -1.74 10.21 -13.84
N PRO A 357 -2.88 10.46 -13.13
CA PRO A 357 -4.14 9.82 -13.46
C PRO A 357 -4.61 10.14 -14.88
N SER A 358 -5.34 9.24 -15.54
CA SER A 358 -5.85 9.42 -16.89
C SER A 358 -6.83 10.60 -17.02
N TRP A 359 -7.61 10.87 -15.97
CA TRP A 359 -8.57 11.99 -15.92
C TRP A 359 -7.91 13.37 -15.72
N CYS A 360 -6.64 13.43 -15.38
CA CYS A 360 -5.90 14.68 -15.16
C CYS A 360 -5.49 15.31 -16.50
N LYS A 361 -6.04 16.48 -16.84
CA LYS A 361 -5.83 17.13 -18.14
C LYS A 361 -4.54 17.96 -18.20
N GLY A 362 -4.22 18.69 -17.13
CA GLY A 362 -3.07 19.61 -17.07
C GLY A 362 -1.73 18.95 -16.80
N LYS A 363 -0.67 19.75 -16.73
CA LYS A 363 0.66 19.30 -16.25
C LYS A 363 0.56 18.79 -14.80
N TYR A 364 -0.23 19.46 -13.98
CA TYR A 364 -0.63 19.07 -12.64
C TYR A 364 -2.15 18.95 -12.61
N CYS A 365 -2.67 18.02 -11.83
CA CYS A 365 -4.11 17.85 -11.69
C CYS A 365 -4.68 19.00 -10.84
N SER A 366 -5.73 19.64 -11.29
CA SER A 366 -6.41 20.60 -10.44
C SER A 366 -7.13 19.90 -9.29
N TYR A 367 -7.22 20.54 -8.13
CA TYR A 367 -8.00 20.01 -7.02
C TYR A 367 -9.49 19.81 -7.36
N LYS A 368 -10.00 20.61 -8.32
CA LYS A 368 -11.37 20.45 -8.83
C LYS A 368 -11.54 19.14 -9.59
N GLU A 369 -10.56 18.73 -10.41
CA GLU A 369 -10.60 17.46 -11.13
C GLU A 369 -10.57 16.28 -10.15
N LEU A 370 -9.71 16.33 -9.12
CA LEU A 370 -9.69 15.30 -8.08
C LEU A 370 -11.03 15.21 -7.34
N ARG A 371 -11.60 16.34 -6.89
CA ARG A 371 -12.92 16.35 -6.25
C ARG A 371 -14.02 15.80 -7.14
N PHE A 372 -14.01 16.16 -8.42
CA PHE A 372 -14.97 15.64 -9.39
C PHE A 372 -14.82 14.13 -9.54
N HIS A 373 -13.59 13.62 -9.63
CA HIS A 373 -13.31 12.19 -9.68
C HIS A 373 -13.79 11.46 -8.43
N LEU A 374 -13.48 11.98 -7.23
CA LEU A 374 -13.96 11.39 -5.97
C LEU A 374 -15.51 11.38 -5.89
N ASN A 375 -16.17 12.41 -6.41
CA ASN A 375 -17.64 12.44 -6.50
C ASN A 375 -18.19 11.36 -7.44
N ILE A 376 -17.53 11.10 -8.59
CA ILE A 376 -17.89 9.99 -9.50
C ILE A 376 -17.76 8.64 -8.77
N LEU A 377 -16.76 8.49 -7.92
CA LEU A 377 -16.60 7.30 -7.09
C LEU A 377 -17.65 7.22 -5.95
N GLY A 378 -18.47 8.24 -5.77
CA GLY A 378 -19.46 8.31 -4.69
C GLY A 378 -18.87 8.66 -3.31
N ILE A 379 -17.66 9.22 -3.28
CA ILE A 379 -17.03 9.72 -2.04
C ILE A 379 -17.53 11.14 -1.80
N HIS A 380 -18.69 11.24 -1.17
CA HIS A 380 -19.33 12.51 -0.82
C HIS A 380 -19.07 12.85 0.64
N LEU A 381 -18.80 14.12 0.93
CA LEU A 381 -18.67 14.65 2.28
C LEU A 381 -19.96 15.37 2.70
N ALA A 382 -20.27 15.31 3.99
CA ALA A 382 -21.42 16.00 4.56
C ALA A 382 -21.41 17.50 4.19
N GLY A 383 -22.53 18.01 3.70
CA GLY A 383 -22.72 19.41 3.36
C GLY A 383 -22.06 19.90 2.05
N THR A 384 -21.34 19.03 1.32
CA THR A 384 -20.65 19.43 0.07
C THR A 384 -21.51 19.25 -1.18
N SER A 385 -22.53 18.40 -1.13
CA SER A 385 -23.40 18.10 -2.26
C SER A 385 -24.85 18.01 -1.76
N LYS A 386 -25.73 18.92 -2.24
CA LYS A 386 -27.14 18.92 -1.85
C LYS A 386 -27.80 17.60 -2.20
N GLY A 387 -28.38 16.92 -1.19
CA GLY A 387 -29.18 15.70 -1.38
C GLY A 387 -28.38 14.41 -1.54
N LEU A 388 -27.05 14.42 -1.55
CA LEU A 388 -26.24 13.21 -1.61
C LEU A 388 -25.88 12.73 -0.20
N LYS A 389 -26.04 11.44 0.05
CA LYS A 389 -25.67 10.80 1.32
C LYS A 389 -24.14 10.73 1.42
N GLU A 390 -23.62 11.05 2.59
CA GLU A 390 -22.20 10.85 2.89
C GLU A 390 -21.85 9.36 2.78
N PHE A 391 -20.66 9.06 2.22
CA PHE A 391 -20.16 7.69 2.15
C PHE A 391 -19.93 7.14 3.56
N ASP A 392 -20.52 5.98 3.84
CA ASP A 392 -20.27 5.19 5.04
C ASP A 392 -20.09 3.72 4.65
N PHE A 393 -18.89 3.20 4.88
CA PHE A 393 -18.50 1.86 4.50
C PHE A 393 -19.44 0.79 5.06
N TRP A 394 -19.78 0.88 6.35
CA TRP A 394 -20.60 -0.14 7.02
C TRP A 394 -22.05 -0.08 6.61
N SER A 395 -22.55 1.11 6.30
CA SER A 395 -23.90 1.26 5.72
C SER A 395 -23.99 0.59 4.35
N GLU A 396 -22.98 0.78 3.47
CA GLU A 396 -22.95 0.12 2.16
C GLU A 396 -22.74 -1.40 2.28
N CYS A 397 -21.89 -1.85 3.22
CA CYS A 397 -21.62 -3.25 3.49
C CYS A 397 -22.87 -4.07 3.78
N ASN A 398 -23.85 -3.49 4.46
CA ASN A 398 -25.05 -4.16 4.96
C ASN A 398 -26.31 -3.90 4.14
N VAL A 399 -26.24 -3.05 3.11
CA VAL A 399 -27.38 -2.80 2.22
C VAL A 399 -27.75 -4.11 1.52
N GLN A 400 -28.96 -4.61 1.78
CA GLN A 400 -29.62 -5.60 0.92
C GLN A 400 -29.98 -4.84 -0.36
N GLN A 401 -29.43 -5.23 -1.48
CA GLN A 401 -30.02 -4.84 -2.77
C GLN A 401 -31.35 -5.59 -2.86
N GLU A 402 -32.46 -4.82 -2.77
CA GLU A 402 -33.80 -5.27 -3.10
C GLU A 402 -33.88 -5.73 -4.56
#